data_82c9409dcefcdcf92e14a5d65f59145c
#
_entry.id   82c9409dcefcdcf92e14a5d65f59145c
#
_cell.length_a   1.000
_cell.length_b   1.000
_cell.length_c   1.000
_cell.angle_alpha   90.00
_cell.angle_beta   90.00
_cell.angle_gamma   90.00
#
_symmetry.space_group_name_H-M   'P 1'
#
loop_
_entity.id
_entity.type
_entity.pdbx_description
1 polymer ?
#
loop_
_entity_poly.entity_id
_entity_poly.type
_entity_poly.pdbx_seq_one_letter_code
_entity_poly.pdbx_strand_id
1 'polypeptide(L)' 'MCLAASGTIVAITPQPDGDPLWLRARVDFDGVRQWVSLACLPQARVGDRVLVHVGLALSLVEQEP' A
#
# COMPACT_ATOMS: atom_id res chain seq x y z
N MET A 1 -9.12 8.95 16.80
CA MET A 1 -8.74 7.53 16.90
C MET A 1 -8.23 7.06 15.55
N CYS A 2 -7.05 6.47 15.56
CA CYS A 2 -6.45 5.99 14.31
C CYS A 2 -6.77 4.52 14.13
N LEU A 3 -7.42 4.20 13.01
CA LEU A 3 -7.77 2.82 12.69
C LEU A 3 -6.98 2.38 11.49
N ALA A 4 -6.41 1.19 11.57
CA ALA A 4 -5.80 0.57 10.42
C ALA A 4 -6.90 0.04 9.51
N ALA A 5 -6.69 0.14 8.21
CA ALA A 5 -7.62 -0.39 7.21
C ALA A 5 -6.85 -1.23 6.21
N SER A 6 -7.47 -2.28 5.73
CA SER A 6 -6.86 -3.09 4.69
C SER A 6 -7.44 -2.71 3.33
N GLY A 7 -6.58 -2.76 2.32
CA GLY A 7 -6.98 -2.47 0.96
C GLY A 7 -6.10 -3.21 -0.02
N THR A 8 -6.46 -3.13 -1.31
CA THR A 8 -5.75 -3.83 -2.37
C THR A 8 -4.98 -2.83 -3.21
N ILE A 9 -3.71 -3.11 -3.47
CA ILE A 9 -2.88 -2.26 -4.32
C ILE A 9 -3.34 -2.42 -5.76
N VAL A 10 -3.69 -1.30 -6.39
CA VAL A 10 -4.13 -1.29 -7.79
C VAL A 10 -3.09 -0.67 -8.71
N ALA A 11 -2.16 0.12 -8.18
CA ALA A 11 -1.08 0.71 -8.97
C ALA A 11 0.07 1.09 -8.05
N ILE A 12 1.29 1.12 -8.59
CA ILE A 12 2.48 1.54 -7.86
C ILE A 12 3.22 2.54 -8.73
N THR A 13 3.61 3.69 -8.15
CA THR A 13 4.38 4.68 -8.89
C THR A 13 5.81 4.18 -9.08
N PRO A 14 6.35 4.26 -10.30
CA PRO A 14 7.76 3.96 -10.50
C PRO A 14 8.64 5.03 -9.86
N GLN A 15 9.80 4.62 -9.37
CA GLN A 15 10.77 5.53 -8.78
C GLN A 15 11.99 5.57 -9.68
N PRO A 16 12.23 6.68 -10.40
CA PRO A 16 13.34 6.74 -11.33
C PRO A 16 14.71 6.53 -10.67
N ASP A 17 14.87 6.98 -9.44
CA ASP A 17 16.11 6.83 -8.70
C ASP A 17 16.14 5.60 -7.81
N GLY A 18 15.03 4.87 -7.73
CA GLY A 18 14.96 3.63 -6.94
C GLY A 18 14.91 3.82 -5.45
N ASP A 19 14.71 5.05 -4.97
CA ASP A 19 14.65 5.31 -3.53
C ASP A 19 13.30 4.84 -2.96
N PRO A 20 13.31 3.83 -2.09
CA PRO A 20 12.06 3.29 -1.55
C PRO A 20 11.29 4.28 -0.68
N LEU A 21 11.93 5.34 -0.17
CA LEU A 21 11.23 6.35 0.63
C LEU A 21 10.15 7.06 -0.17
N TRP A 22 10.27 7.12 -1.49
CA TRP A 22 9.32 7.81 -2.35
C TRP A 22 8.35 6.87 -3.04
N LEU A 23 8.45 5.58 -2.76
CA LEU A 23 7.59 4.58 -3.37
C LEU A 23 6.18 4.72 -2.82
N ARG A 24 5.20 4.81 -3.72
CA ARG A 24 3.79 4.95 -3.35
C ARG A 24 2.95 3.96 -4.11
N ALA A 25 1.87 3.54 -3.48
CA ALA A 25 0.88 2.70 -4.11
C ALA A 25 -0.49 3.35 -4.04
N ARG A 26 -1.27 3.13 -5.08
CA ARG A 26 -2.67 3.49 -5.05
C ARG A 26 -3.42 2.28 -4.54
N VAL A 27 -4.13 2.47 -3.45
CA VAL A 27 -4.79 1.37 -2.73
C VAL A 27 -6.29 1.59 -2.78
N ASP A 28 -7.01 0.53 -3.12
CA ASP A 28 -8.47 0.53 -3.17
C ASP A 28 -9.00 0.02 -1.84
N PHE A 29 -9.70 0.90 -1.14
CA PHE A 29 -10.38 0.60 0.11
C PHE A 29 -11.86 0.49 -0.18
N ASP A 30 -12.27 -0.64 -0.74
CA ASP A 30 -13.69 -0.93 -0.96
C ASP A 30 -14.35 0.14 -1.85
N GLY A 31 -13.71 0.46 -2.94
CA GLY A 31 -14.20 1.45 -3.91
C GLY A 31 -13.60 2.84 -3.76
N VAL A 32 -12.96 3.13 -2.65
CA VAL A 32 -12.28 4.41 -2.43
C VAL A 32 -10.78 4.21 -2.61
N ARG A 33 -10.18 4.95 -3.52
CA ARG A 33 -8.76 4.80 -3.84
C ARG A 33 -7.96 5.95 -3.28
N GLN A 34 -6.86 5.62 -2.62
CA GLN A 34 -5.98 6.62 -2.03
C GLN A 34 -4.54 6.22 -2.26
N TRP A 35 -3.66 7.23 -2.34
CA TRP A 35 -2.23 7.01 -2.41
C TRP A 35 -1.69 6.80 -1.01
N VAL A 36 -0.88 5.75 -0.84
CA VAL A 36 -0.22 5.44 0.43
C VAL A 36 1.27 5.23 0.20
N SER A 37 2.05 5.45 1.24
CA SER A 37 3.50 5.25 1.17
C SER A 37 3.82 3.77 1.32
N LEU A 38 4.77 3.29 0.53
CA LEU A 38 5.32 1.94 0.65
C LEU A 38 6.70 1.93 1.28
N ALA A 39 7.09 3.00 1.97
CA ALA A 39 8.43 3.09 2.53
C ALA A 39 8.75 1.94 3.48
N CYS A 40 7.75 1.47 4.23
CA CYS A 40 7.92 0.35 5.16
C CYS A 40 7.67 -1.02 4.51
N LEU A 41 7.24 -1.03 3.25
CA LEU A 41 6.85 -2.28 2.59
C LEU A 41 7.22 -2.22 1.11
N PRO A 42 8.51 -2.02 0.80
CA PRO A 42 8.91 -1.79 -0.59
C PRO A 42 8.75 -3.00 -1.49
N GLN A 43 8.59 -4.19 -0.92
CA GLN A 43 8.43 -5.41 -1.69
C GLN A 43 7.00 -5.65 -2.17
N ALA A 44 6.03 -4.82 -1.75
CA ALA A 44 4.63 -5.01 -2.12
C ALA A 44 4.43 -4.83 -3.62
N ARG A 45 3.43 -5.52 -4.17
CA ARG A 45 3.14 -5.53 -5.60
C ARG A 45 1.68 -5.23 -5.85
N VAL A 46 1.37 -4.85 -7.10
CA VAL A 46 -0.01 -4.71 -7.54
C VAL A 46 -0.75 -6.03 -7.33
N GLY A 47 -1.93 -5.94 -6.76
CA GLY A 47 -2.73 -7.10 -6.41
C GLY A 47 -2.58 -7.54 -4.97
N ASP A 48 -1.54 -7.08 -4.29
CA ASP A 48 -1.35 -7.41 -2.87
C ASP A 48 -2.35 -6.67 -2.01
N ARG A 49 -2.76 -7.33 -0.95
CA ARG A 49 -3.59 -6.70 0.06
C ARG A 49 -2.71 -6.24 1.20
N VAL A 50 -2.87 -4.99 1.61
CA VAL A 50 -1.99 -4.37 2.61
C VAL A 50 -2.81 -3.77 3.73
N LEU A 51 -2.19 -3.72 4.91
CA LEU A 51 -2.75 -3.03 6.06
C LEU A 51 -2.15 -1.63 6.10
N VAL A 52 -3.01 -0.61 6.10
CA VAL A 52 -2.60 0.79 6.00
C VAL A 52 -3.01 1.52 7.28
N HIS A 53 -2.09 2.30 7.81
CA HIS A 53 -2.33 3.12 8.99
C HIS A 53 -1.64 4.46 8.76
N VAL A 54 -2.39 5.55 8.92
CA VAL A 54 -1.93 6.94 8.70
C VAL A 54 -1.25 7.14 7.32
N GLY A 55 -1.82 6.52 6.28
CA GLY A 55 -1.30 6.68 4.93
C GLY A 55 -0.04 5.89 4.63
N LEU A 56 0.34 4.97 5.51
CA LEU A 56 1.55 4.17 5.38
C LEU A 56 1.19 2.69 5.38
N ALA A 57 1.61 1.97 4.34
CA ALA A 57 1.41 0.52 4.30
C ALA A 57 2.40 -0.14 5.25
N LEU A 58 1.90 -0.95 6.17
CA LEU A 58 2.71 -1.55 7.21
C LEU A 58 3.01 -3.02 6.97
N SER A 59 2.04 -3.77 6.45
CA SER A 59 2.24 -5.20 6.27
C SER A 59 1.32 -5.72 5.18
N LEU A 60 1.70 -6.86 4.62
CA LEU A 60 0.82 -7.61 3.71
C LEU A 60 -0.21 -8.35 4.54
N VAL A 61 -1.42 -8.40 4.01
CA VAL A 61 -2.50 -9.18 4.62
C VAL A 61 -2.62 -10.47 3.85
N GLU A 62 -2.51 -11.60 4.56
CA GLU A 62 -2.73 -12.89 3.95
C GLU A 62 -4.20 -13.03 3.55
N GLN A 63 -4.41 -13.52 2.34
CA GLN A 63 -5.75 -13.80 1.88
C GLN A 63 -6.06 -15.26 2.08
N GLU A 64 -7.15 -15.53 2.77
CA GLU A 64 -7.60 -16.90 2.94
C GLU A 64 -8.09 -17.46 1.61
N PRO A 65 -7.77 -18.72 1.29
CA PRO A 65 -8.26 -19.34 0.06
C PRO A 65 -9.78 -19.56 0.07
#